data_fb0631ca57c2bf4a9faeb2a00eb3b38c
#
_entry.id   fb0631ca57c2bf4a9faeb2a00eb3b38c
#
_cell.length_a   1.000
_cell.length_b   1.000
_cell.length_c   1.000
_cell.angle_alpha   90.00
_cell.angle_beta   90.00
_cell.angle_gamma   90.00
#
_symmetry.space_group_name_H-M   'P 1'
#
loop_
_entity.id
_entity.type
_entity.pdbx_description
1 polymer ?
#
loop_
_entity_poly.entity_id
_entity_poly.type
_entity_poly.pdbx_seq_one_letter_code
_entity_poly.pdbx_strand_id
1 'polypeptide(L)'
;KKGIEKLDKAIQKLLLKQDPELIIIETSGSCHPMPLIEYFKNHSQVELTGLFTLVDSLMLAHDYQYGESLIPKMRNNLVNGKRDTVNLLVEQIMFCSHLILTKGDRIEQDRLPHIASYINEINPHVSVHSVLFGKLEIESLFELEEYDYFKVAQLAKELKPVIERE
;
A
#
# COMPACT_ATOMS: atom_id res chain seq x y z
N LYS A 1 5.90 -5.58 17.74
CA LYS A 1 5.66 -4.86 19.02
C LYS A 1 6.64 -3.69 19.21
N LYS A 2 7.96 -3.90 19.27
CA LYS A 2 8.94 -2.81 19.52
C LYS A 2 8.88 -1.63 18.52
N GLY A 3 8.50 -1.86 17.26
CA GLY A 3 8.38 -0.80 16.23
C GLY A 3 7.20 0.12 16.53
N ILE A 4 6.03 -0.44 16.79
CA ILE A 4 4.82 0.33 17.13
C ILE A 4 4.99 1.11 18.42
N GLU A 5 5.62 0.54 19.45
CA GLU A 5 5.91 1.27 20.70
C GLU A 5 6.83 2.49 20.49
N LYS A 6 7.80 2.39 19.57
CA LYS A 6 8.66 3.52 19.20
C LYS A 6 7.90 4.58 18.42
N LEU A 7 7.04 4.14 17.49
CA LEU A 7 6.18 5.02 16.71
C LEU A 7 5.25 5.80 17.63
N ASP A 8 4.55 5.12 18.53
CA ASP A 8 3.65 5.73 19.51
C ASP A 8 4.34 6.82 20.33
N LYS A 9 5.50 6.52 20.90
CA LYS A 9 6.30 7.50 21.65
C LYS A 9 6.69 8.73 20.80
N ALA A 10 7.00 8.51 19.52
CA ALA A 10 7.35 9.60 18.61
C ALA A 10 6.14 10.48 18.31
N ILE A 11 4.98 9.89 18.04
CA ILE A 11 3.72 10.60 17.80
C ILE A 11 3.33 11.39 19.04
N GLN A 12 3.30 10.79 20.23
CA GLN A 12 2.98 11.48 21.47
C GLN A 12 3.89 12.69 21.71
N LYS A 13 5.18 12.53 21.44
CA LYS A 13 6.15 13.65 21.56
C LYS A 13 5.87 14.77 20.56
N LEU A 14 5.46 14.44 19.34
CA LEU A 14 5.10 15.43 18.31
C LEU A 14 3.84 16.20 18.72
N LEU A 15 2.78 15.50 19.12
CA LEU A 15 1.53 16.10 19.56
C LEU A 15 1.73 17.05 20.74
N LEU A 16 2.53 16.65 21.74
CA LEU A 16 2.80 17.48 22.92
C LEU A 16 3.63 18.74 22.62
N LYS A 17 4.47 18.70 21.58
CA LYS A 17 5.42 19.80 21.31
C LYS A 17 5.02 20.72 20.18
N GLN A 18 4.31 20.23 19.19
CA GLN A 18 4.13 20.92 17.91
C GLN A 18 2.67 20.98 17.46
N ASP A 19 1.81 20.10 17.97
CA ASP A 19 0.39 19.99 17.59
C ASP A 19 0.18 20.10 16.05
N PRO A 20 0.80 19.21 15.26
CA PRO A 20 0.80 19.32 13.81
C PRO A 20 -0.57 18.95 13.23
N GLU A 21 -0.98 19.65 12.18
CA GLU A 21 -2.20 19.34 11.42
C GLU A 21 -2.07 18.05 10.59
N LEU A 22 -0.85 17.73 10.16
CA LEU A 22 -0.55 16.54 9.35
C LEU A 22 0.75 15.88 9.81
N ILE A 23 0.73 14.55 9.92
CA ILE A 23 1.91 13.72 10.19
C ILE A 23 2.12 12.77 9.02
N ILE A 24 3.26 12.89 8.36
CA ILE A 24 3.68 11.96 7.30
C ILE A 24 4.68 10.97 7.89
N ILE A 25 4.40 9.68 7.70
CA ILE A 25 5.23 8.59 8.24
C ILE A 25 5.79 7.78 7.07
N GLU A 26 7.11 7.80 6.94
CA GLU A 26 7.81 6.91 6.03
C GLU A 26 8.16 5.59 6.74
N THR A 27 7.85 4.47 6.11
CA THR A 27 8.21 3.14 6.59
C THR A 27 9.28 2.49 5.71
N SER A 28 9.94 1.45 6.21
CA SER A 28 10.80 0.64 5.34
C SER A 28 9.97 -0.12 4.30
N GLY A 29 10.54 -0.41 3.13
CA GLY A 29 9.87 -1.19 2.08
C GLY A 29 9.45 -2.61 2.52
N SER A 30 10.02 -3.13 3.61
CA SER A 30 9.64 -4.42 4.20
C SER A 30 8.57 -4.32 5.29
N CYS A 31 7.93 -3.17 5.45
CA CYS A 31 6.89 -2.96 6.46
C CYS A 31 5.56 -3.62 6.03
N HIS A 32 5.03 -4.49 6.89
CA HIS A 32 3.67 -4.99 6.73
C HIS A 32 2.66 -3.92 7.14
N PRO A 33 1.64 -3.62 6.32
CA PRO A 33 0.71 -2.53 6.59
C PRO A 33 -0.23 -2.78 7.77
N MET A 34 -0.67 -4.02 7.99
CA MET A 34 -1.68 -4.35 9.00
C MET A 34 -1.38 -3.87 10.41
N PRO A 35 -0.16 -4.02 10.96
CA PRO A 35 0.13 -3.53 12.31
C PRO A 35 -0.02 -2.00 12.46
N LEU A 36 0.24 -1.24 11.38
CA LEU A 36 0.06 0.22 11.36
C LEU A 36 -1.44 0.56 11.28
N ILE A 37 -2.17 -0.11 10.40
CA ILE A 37 -3.62 0.06 10.25
C ILE A 37 -4.33 -0.20 11.58
N GLU A 38 -4.01 -1.30 12.25
CA GLU A 38 -4.58 -1.65 13.56
C GLU A 38 -4.21 -0.63 14.64
N TYR A 39 -2.98 -0.13 14.63
CA TYR A 39 -2.53 0.90 15.55
C TYR A 39 -3.34 2.19 15.40
N PHE A 40 -3.46 2.72 14.18
CA PHE A 40 -4.19 3.97 13.93
C PHE A 40 -5.70 3.82 14.10
N LYS A 41 -6.28 2.69 13.74
CA LYS A 41 -7.71 2.40 13.99
C LYS A 41 -8.11 2.57 15.45
N ASN A 42 -7.19 2.30 16.37
CA ASN A 42 -7.42 2.36 17.81
C ASN A 42 -6.79 3.61 18.46
N HIS A 43 -6.21 4.52 17.69
CA HIS A 43 -5.57 5.73 18.21
C HIS A 43 -6.62 6.82 18.45
N SER A 44 -6.58 7.50 19.62
CA SER A 44 -7.60 8.45 20.01
C SER A 44 -7.36 9.90 19.57
N GLN A 45 -6.14 10.22 19.12
CA GLN A 45 -5.73 11.60 18.84
C GLN A 45 -5.23 11.79 17.40
N VAL A 46 -5.02 10.72 16.64
CA VAL A 46 -4.51 10.77 15.27
C VAL A 46 -5.35 9.84 14.42
N GLU A 47 -5.81 10.34 13.29
CA GLU A 47 -6.56 9.57 12.30
C GLU A 47 -5.67 9.20 11.11
N LEU A 48 -5.88 8.02 10.56
CA LEU A 48 -5.24 7.61 9.31
C LEU A 48 -6.09 8.13 8.14
N THR A 49 -5.56 9.06 7.37
CA THR A 49 -6.23 9.62 6.19
C THR A 49 -5.79 8.98 4.89
N GLY A 50 -4.59 8.43 4.84
CA GLY A 50 -4.11 7.74 3.64
C GLY A 50 -2.97 6.77 3.92
N LEU A 51 -3.00 5.65 3.22
CA LEU A 51 -1.91 4.69 3.14
C LEU A 51 -1.39 4.64 1.70
N PHE A 52 -0.18 5.11 1.51
CA PHE A 52 0.46 5.21 0.20
C PHE A 52 1.43 4.06 -0.01
N THR A 53 1.29 3.35 -1.13
CA THR A 53 2.26 2.35 -1.58
C THR A 53 2.96 2.85 -2.84
N LEU A 54 4.29 3.01 -2.79
CA LEU A 54 5.10 3.36 -3.93
C LEU A 54 5.57 2.09 -4.62
N VAL A 55 5.25 1.93 -5.90
CA VAL A 55 5.58 0.75 -6.68
C VAL A 55 6.42 1.14 -7.89
N ASP A 56 7.53 0.46 -8.07
CA ASP A 56 8.42 0.65 -9.21
C ASP A 56 7.82 -0.01 -10.47
N SER A 57 7.39 0.78 -11.45
CA SER A 57 6.80 0.29 -12.70
C SER A 57 7.77 -0.57 -13.50
N LEU A 58 9.07 -0.25 -13.45
CA LEU A 58 10.09 -1.04 -14.13
C LEU A 58 10.26 -2.43 -13.50
N MET A 59 10.22 -2.51 -12.17
CA MET A 59 10.20 -3.79 -11.45
C MET A 59 8.95 -4.62 -11.81
N LEU A 60 7.78 -3.99 -11.86
CA LEU A 60 6.55 -4.69 -12.27
C LEU A 60 6.66 -5.23 -13.70
N ALA A 61 7.25 -4.46 -14.61
CA ALA A 61 7.43 -4.89 -16.00
C ALA A 61 8.38 -6.09 -16.09
N HIS A 62 9.55 -6.03 -15.44
CA HIS A 62 10.60 -7.04 -15.57
C HIS A 62 10.33 -8.30 -14.75
N ASP A 63 9.93 -8.15 -13.49
CA ASP A 63 9.86 -9.25 -12.54
C ASP A 63 8.47 -9.87 -12.44
N TYR A 64 7.43 -9.10 -12.79
CA TYR A 64 6.03 -9.48 -12.58
C TYR A 64 5.14 -9.36 -13.81
N GLN A 65 5.70 -9.30 -15.04
CA GLN A 65 4.94 -9.23 -16.29
C GLN A 65 3.88 -8.11 -16.25
N TYR A 66 4.30 -6.90 -15.91
CA TYR A 66 3.44 -5.73 -15.72
C TYR A 66 2.36 -5.89 -14.64
N GLY A 67 2.53 -6.83 -13.70
CA GLY A 67 1.60 -7.12 -12.61
C GLY A 67 0.83 -8.44 -12.76
N GLU A 68 0.71 -9.00 -13.97
CA GLU A 68 -0.03 -10.22 -14.27
C GLU A 68 0.37 -11.40 -13.38
N SER A 69 1.66 -11.55 -13.08
CA SER A 69 2.16 -12.68 -12.31
C SER A 69 2.12 -12.49 -10.78
N LEU A 70 1.64 -11.36 -10.27
CA LEU A 70 1.62 -11.09 -8.81
C LEU A 70 0.77 -12.12 -8.05
N ILE A 71 -0.50 -12.25 -8.40
CA ILE A 71 -1.42 -13.20 -7.74
C ILE A 71 -0.99 -14.66 -7.95
N PRO A 72 -0.66 -15.12 -9.18
CA PRO A 72 -0.17 -16.47 -9.37
C PRO A 72 1.07 -16.82 -8.54
N LYS A 73 2.07 -15.92 -8.47
CA LYS A 73 3.28 -16.12 -7.66
C LYS A 73 2.96 -16.15 -6.16
N MET A 74 2.10 -15.25 -5.68
CA MET A 74 1.66 -15.24 -4.28
C MET A 74 0.98 -16.55 -3.90
N ARG A 75 0.05 -17.06 -4.73
CA ARG A 75 -0.63 -18.34 -4.51
C ARG A 75 0.36 -19.50 -4.43
N ASN A 76 1.28 -19.57 -5.39
CA ASN A 76 2.31 -20.61 -5.40
C ASN A 76 3.15 -20.60 -4.12
N ASN A 77 3.51 -19.42 -3.63
CA ASN A 77 4.22 -19.29 -2.36
C ASN A 77 3.41 -19.81 -1.17
N LEU A 78 2.12 -19.47 -1.10
CA LEU A 78 1.25 -19.89 0.00
C LEU A 78 1.05 -21.41 0.02
N VAL A 79 0.83 -22.04 -1.14
CA VAL A 79 0.73 -23.50 -1.28
C VAL A 79 2.01 -24.18 -0.79
N ASN A 80 3.18 -23.60 -1.07
CA ASN A 80 4.47 -24.12 -0.64
C ASN A 80 4.88 -23.69 0.79
N GLY A 81 3.99 -23.06 1.55
CA GLY A 81 4.28 -22.56 2.89
C GLY A 81 5.35 -21.46 2.95
N LYS A 82 5.57 -20.77 1.83
CA LYS A 82 6.54 -19.68 1.71
C LYS A 82 5.85 -18.32 1.80
N ARG A 83 6.56 -17.36 2.35
CA ARG A 83 6.23 -15.94 2.26
C ARG A 83 7.48 -15.19 1.88
N ASP A 84 7.42 -14.43 0.80
CA ASP A 84 8.52 -13.62 0.28
C ASP A 84 8.06 -12.21 -0.10
N THR A 85 8.89 -11.51 -0.84
CA THR A 85 8.65 -10.13 -1.28
C THR A 85 7.37 -9.97 -2.11
N VAL A 86 6.97 -10.97 -2.91
CA VAL A 86 5.73 -10.85 -3.70
C VAL A 86 4.49 -10.90 -2.82
N ASN A 87 4.49 -11.70 -1.77
CA ASN A 87 3.40 -11.74 -0.80
C ASN A 87 3.24 -10.38 -0.11
N LEU A 88 4.36 -9.81 0.32
CA LEU A 88 4.37 -8.49 0.95
C LEU A 88 3.90 -7.40 -0.02
N LEU A 89 4.36 -7.40 -1.27
CA LEU A 89 3.95 -6.44 -2.29
C LEU A 89 2.43 -6.50 -2.53
N VAL A 90 1.87 -7.70 -2.68
CA VAL A 90 0.43 -7.88 -2.85
C VAL A 90 -0.33 -7.40 -1.61
N GLU A 91 0.14 -7.68 -0.40
CA GLU A 91 -0.47 -7.17 0.83
C GLU A 91 -0.40 -5.63 0.90
N GLN A 92 0.70 -5.01 0.50
CA GLN A 92 0.84 -3.56 0.44
C GLN A 92 -0.13 -2.93 -0.58
N ILE A 93 -0.32 -3.55 -1.74
CA ILE A 93 -1.30 -3.11 -2.74
C ILE A 93 -2.74 -3.28 -2.20
N MET A 94 -3.00 -4.41 -1.56
CA MET A 94 -4.32 -4.74 -1.00
C MET A 94 -4.82 -3.73 0.02
N PHE A 95 -3.92 -3.23 0.85
CA PHE A 95 -4.28 -2.39 2.00
C PHE A 95 -4.03 -0.90 1.79
N CYS A 96 -3.45 -0.48 0.67
CA CYS A 96 -3.26 0.95 0.41
C CYS A 96 -4.56 1.62 -0.10
N SER A 97 -4.72 2.90 0.21
CA SER A 97 -5.74 3.77 -0.37
C SER A 97 -5.25 4.44 -1.66
N HIS A 98 -3.94 4.68 -1.74
CA HIS A 98 -3.30 5.30 -2.89
C HIS A 98 -2.06 4.51 -3.31
N LEU A 99 -1.93 4.26 -4.60
CA LEU A 99 -0.75 3.61 -5.17
C LEU A 99 -0.07 4.55 -6.15
N ILE A 100 1.21 4.78 -5.92
CA ILE A 100 2.03 5.64 -6.77
C ILE A 100 2.94 4.77 -7.62
N LEU A 101 2.67 4.73 -8.93
CA LEU A 101 3.55 4.11 -9.92
C LEU A 101 4.72 5.05 -10.21
N THR A 102 5.88 4.70 -9.72
CA THR A 102 7.13 5.42 -9.97
C THR A 102 7.84 4.88 -11.21
N LYS A 103 8.79 5.65 -11.75
CA LYS A 103 9.59 5.28 -12.94
C LYS A 103 8.76 4.95 -14.19
N GLY A 104 7.57 5.53 -14.31
CA GLY A 104 6.73 5.40 -15.50
C GLY A 104 7.39 5.90 -16.79
N ASP A 105 8.41 6.77 -16.67
CA ASP A 105 9.25 7.23 -17.76
C ASP A 105 10.19 6.15 -18.34
N ARG A 106 10.34 5.01 -17.66
CA ARG A 106 11.24 3.92 -18.04
C ARG A 106 10.53 2.71 -18.64
N ILE A 107 9.23 2.77 -18.80
CA ILE A 107 8.43 1.75 -19.47
C ILE A 107 7.62 2.34 -20.60
N GLU A 108 7.13 1.51 -21.49
CA GLU A 108 6.23 1.93 -22.58
C GLU A 108 4.94 2.51 -22.00
N GLN A 109 4.55 3.70 -22.44
CA GLN A 109 3.43 4.44 -21.86
C GLN A 109 2.08 3.73 -22.03
N ASP A 110 1.92 2.94 -23.09
CA ASP A 110 0.74 2.12 -23.35
C ASP A 110 0.60 0.94 -22.36
N ARG A 111 1.66 0.62 -21.61
CA ARG A 111 1.65 -0.42 -20.56
C ARG A 111 1.14 0.05 -19.21
N LEU A 112 1.15 1.33 -18.94
CA LEU A 112 0.64 1.88 -17.66
C LEU A 112 -0.82 1.49 -17.37
N PRO A 113 -1.76 1.56 -18.34
CA PRO A 113 -3.12 1.09 -18.14
C PRO A 113 -3.23 -0.40 -17.79
N HIS A 114 -2.36 -1.25 -18.36
CA HIS A 114 -2.32 -2.68 -18.03
C HIS A 114 -1.88 -2.91 -16.59
N ILE A 115 -0.83 -2.21 -16.14
CA ILE A 115 -0.40 -2.26 -14.73
C ILE A 115 -1.55 -1.84 -13.82
N ALA A 116 -2.20 -0.72 -14.12
CA ALA A 116 -3.32 -0.24 -13.33
C ALA A 116 -4.49 -1.25 -13.27
N SER A 117 -4.76 -1.95 -14.37
CA SER A 117 -5.79 -3.01 -14.42
C SER A 117 -5.46 -4.15 -13.43
N TYR A 118 -4.25 -4.70 -13.45
CA TYR A 118 -3.84 -5.77 -12.53
C TYR A 118 -3.81 -5.31 -11.07
N ILE A 119 -3.44 -4.05 -10.81
CA ILE A 119 -3.52 -3.48 -9.47
C ILE A 119 -4.97 -3.40 -9.00
N ASN A 120 -5.89 -2.97 -9.87
CA ASN A 120 -7.32 -2.90 -9.56
C ASN A 120 -7.97 -4.28 -9.37
N GLU A 121 -7.44 -5.34 -9.96
CA GLU A 121 -7.86 -6.72 -9.65
C GLU A 121 -7.50 -7.12 -8.20
N ILE A 122 -6.37 -6.60 -7.68
CA ILE A 122 -5.96 -6.84 -6.30
C ILE A 122 -6.74 -5.94 -5.34
N ASN A 123 -6.88 -4.66 -5.68
CA ASN A 123 -7.57 -3.67 -4.87
C ASN A 123 -8.43 -2.75 -5.75
N PRO A 124 -9.74 -3.04 -5.91
CA PRO A 124 -10.64 -2.24 -6.75
C PRO A 124 -10.94 -0.85 -6.20
N HIS A 125 -10.55 -0.56 -4.97
CA HIS A 125 -10.78 0.72 -4.29
C HIS A 125 -9.57 1.64 -4.27
N VAL A 126 -8.43 1.20 -4.81
CA VAL A 126 -7.20 1.99 -4.79
C VAL A 126 -7.21 3.08 -5.85
N SER A 127 -6.78 4.28 -5.45
CA SER A 127 -6.46 5.36 -6.40
C SER A 127 -5.05 5.16 -6.93
N VAL A 128 -4.93 4.89 -8.24
CA VAL A 128 -3.62 4.67 -8.89
C VAL A 128 -3.15 5.96 -9.56
N HIS A 129 -1.97 6.42 -9.16
CA HIS A 129 -1.31 7.61 -9.70
C HIS A 129 0.00 7.22 -10.39
N SER A 130 0.17 7.60 -11.65
CA SER A 130 1.47 7.45 -12.33
C SER A 130 2.24 8.76 -12.23
N VAL A 131 3.48 8.69 -11.74
CA VAL A 131 4.32 9.86 -11.58
C VAL A 131 5.61 9.73 -12.39
N LEU A 132 6.03 10.85 -12.97
CA LEU A 132 7.31 10.98 -13.66
C LEU A 132 8.29 11.70 -12.73
N PHE A 133 9.47 11.12 -12.54
CA PHE A 133 10.53 11.69 -11.69
C PHE A 133 10.08 11.98 -10.24
N GLY A 134 9.09 11.23 -9.73
CA GLY A 134 8.58 11.41 -8.37
C GLY A 134 7.76 12.69 -8.14
N LYS A 135 7.33 13.37 -9.19
CA LYS A 135 6.53 14.60 -9.07
C LYS A 135 5.08 14.25 -8.81
N LEU A 136 4.62 14.57 -7.61
CA LEU A 136 3.23 14.49 -7.17
C LEU A 136 2.81 15.87 -6.69
N GLU A 137 1.58 16.28 -6.98
CA GLU A 137 1.00 17.51 -6.43
C GLU A 137 0.66 17.28 -4.96
N ILE A 138 1.41 17.93 -4.07
CA ILE A 138 1.31 17.72 -2.62
C ILE A 138 -0.03 18.23 -2.08
N GLU A 139 -0.62 19.25 -2.70
CA GLU A 139 -1.90 19.83 -2.34
C GLU A 139 -3.01 18.78 -2.28
N SER A 140 -2.97 17.80 -3.18
CA SER A 140 -3.93 16.68 -3.20
C SER A 140 -3.88 15.79 -1.94
N LEU A 141 -2.78 15.83 -1.19
CA LEU A 141 -2.64 15.05 0.05
C LEU A 141 -3.43 15.65 1.22
N PHE A 142 -3.77 16.94 1.16
CA PHE A 142 -4.56 17.61 2.21
C PHE A 142 -6.06 17.43 2.03
N GLU A 143 -6.49 16.94 0.86
CA GLU A 143 -7.89 16.71 0.52
C GLU A 143 -8.31 15.23 0.69
N LEU A 144 -7.46 14.41 1.36
CA LEU A 144 -7.74 13.00 1.55
C LEU A 144 -8.88 12.79 2.54
N GLU A 145 -9.81 11.91 2.15
CA GLU A 145 -10.81 11.38 3.05
C GLU A 145 -10.19 10.45 4.09
N GLU A 146 -10.91 10.21 5.18
CA GLU A 146 -10.49 9.25 6.20
C GLU A 146 -10.29 7.85 5.59
N TYR A 147 -9.26 7.14 6.06
CA TYR A 147 -8.94 5.79 5.60
C TYR A 147 -10.08 4.82 5.93
N ASP A 148 -10.67 4.21 4.89
CA ASP A 148 -11.83 3.34 5.03
C ASP A 148 -11.44 1.92 5.49
N TYR A 149 -11.36 1.73 6.80
CA TYR A 149 -11.08 0.44 7.44
C TYR A 149 -12.08 -0.64 7.08
N PHE A 150 -13.32 -0.26 6.77
CA PHE A 150 -14.38 -1.23 6.46
C PHE A 150 -14.19 -1.82 5.06
N LYS A 151 -13.91 -0.98 4.05
CA LYS A 151 -13.58 -1.44 2.69
C LYS A 151 -12.38 -2.39 2.69
N VAL A 152 -11.34 -2.05 3.46
CA VAL A 152 -10.13 -2.87 3.58
C VAL A 152 -10.44 -4.22 4.25
N ALA A 153 -11.24 -4.24 5.31
CA ALA A 153 -11.63 -5.48 5.96
C ALA A 153 -12.50 -6.37 5.07
N GLN A 154 -13.37 -5.78 4.27
CA GLN A 154 -14.19 -6.48 3.29
C GLN A 154 -13.33 -7.10 2.18
N LEU A 155 -12.43 -6.31 1.59
CA LEU A 155 -11.50 -6.77 0.56
C LEU A 155 -10.63 -7.95 1.05
N ALA A 156 -10.13 -7.87 2.28
CA ALA A 156 -9.36 -8.96 2.88
C ALA A 156 -10.17 -10.26 3.00
N LYS A 157 -11.47 -10.17 3.30
CA LYS A 157 -12.37 -11.33 3.34
C LYS A 157 -12.65 -11.89 1.95
N GLU A 158 -12.83 -11.05 0.95
CA GLU A 158 -13.11 -11.45 -0.43
C GLU A 158 -11.89 -12.10 -1.10
N LEU A 159 -10.70 -11.57 -0.85
CA LEU A 159 -9.46 -12.10 -1.43
C LEU A 159 -8.96 -13.37 -0.72
N LYS A 160 -9.28 -13.57 0.55
CA LYS A 160 -8.88 -14.76 1.29
C LYS A 160 -9.27 -16.07 0.57
N PRO A 161 -10.52 -16.29 0.12
CA PRO A 161 -10.88 -17.49 -0.64
C PRO A 161 -10.19 -17.57 -2.00
N VAL A 162 -9.88 -16.42 -2.63
CA VAL A 162 -9.19 -16.39 -3.93
C VAL A 162 -7.73 -16.82 -3.78
N ILE A 163 -7.11 -16.45 -2.67
CA ILE A 163 -5.73 -16.82 -2.32
C ILE A 163 -5.66 -18.27 -1.83
N GLU A 164 -6.66 -18.75 -1.10
CA GLU A 164 -6.73 -20.09 -0.49
C GLU A 164 -7.32 -21.17 -1.41
N ARG A 165 -7.93 -20.81 -2.56
CA ARG A 165 -8.42 -21.81 -3.54
C ARG A 165 -7.26 -22.47 -4.25
N GLU A 166 -7.20 -23.79 -4.12
CA GLU A 166 -6.39 -24.72 -4.93
C GLU A 166 -6.71 -24.62 -6.43
#